data_91ed0ceaa1a0099b1ea5ad6c53bfcaa4
#
_entry.id   91ed0ceaa1a0099b1ea5ad6c53bfcaa4
#
_cell.length_a   1.000
_cell.length_b   1.000
_cell.length_c   1.000
_cell.angle_alpha   90.00
_cell.angle_beta   90.00
_cell.angle_gamma   90.00
#
_symmetry.space_group_name_H-M   'P 1'
#
loop_
_entity.id
_entity.type
_entity.pdbx_description
1 polymer ?
#
loop_
_entity_poly.entity_id
_entity_poly.type
_entity_poly.pdbx_seq_one_letter_code
_entity_poly.pdbx_strand_id
1 'polypeptide(L)'
;MPFYDKGNVRIHYEEVGSGIPLLVIPGGGLNSTVAGLANHPFNPMEEFKGQYRVIAADLRNANGGQSSGPLETDRPWDAYTDDHIGLMDHLGIREFIVLGFCIGGPFIWNLIKRAPGRVVAGVLTQPSGFRPTMPDLFYQNNIKGWAPALCERRRDITMAQAGAFLEKMYRANADFVFTVTRDFVRQCRTPILILPDDVPAHPYAVAMETAHLAPNAQVSIYPWKANPEQIQLALRHIGTFLRANQPALQAQQPLAAAAQ
;
A
#
# COMPACT_ATOMS: atom_id res chain seq x y z
N MET A 1 -8.67 -9.42 17.96
CA MET A 1 -8.19 -8.72 16.75
C MET A 1 -9.07 -9.17 15.59
N PRO A 2 -9.59 -8.26 14.77
CA PRO A 2 -10.48 -8.61 13.68
C PRO A 2 -9.73 -9.22 12.49
N PHE A 3 -10.45 -10.07 11.76
CA PHE A 3 -9.99 -10.69 10.52
C PHE A 3 -11.04 -10.53 9.42
N TYR A 4 -10.58 -10.36 8.20
CA TYR A 4 -11.34 -10.52 6.98
C TYR A 4 -11.00 -11.89 6.40
N ASP A 5 -12.00 -12.73 6.25
CA ASP A 5 -11.87 -14.09 5.72
C ASP A 5 -12.59 -14.20 4.36
N LYS A 6 -11.92 -14.76 3.34
CA LYS A 6 -12.50 -15.05 2.03
C LYS A 6 -11.88 -16.34 1.45
N GLY A 7 -12.62 -17.42 1.51
CA GLY A 7 -12.10 -18.74 1.12
C GLY A 7 -10.87 -19.09 1.94
N ASN A 8 -9.74 -19.31 1.27
CA ASN A 8 -8.47 -19.64 1.92
C ASN A 8 -7.61 -18.40 2.28
N VAL A 9 -8.15 -17.21 2.10
CA VAL A 9 -7.48 -15.95 2.46
C VAL A 9 -8.00 -15.49 3.80
N ARG A 10 -7.09 -15.16 4.71
CA ARG A 10 -7.37 -14.59 6.02
C ARG A 10 -6.47 -13.38 6.22
N ILE A 11 -7.05 -12.19 6.37
CA ILE A 11 -6.35 -10.93 6.53
C ILE A 11 -6.60 -10.35 7.91
N HIS A 12 -5.56 -10.24 8.70
CA HIS A 12 -5.57 -9.51 9.95
C HIS A 12 -5.58 -8.01 9.64
N TYR A 13 -6.46 -7.28 10.31
CA TYR A 13 -6.50 -5.82 10.24
C TYR A 13 -6.76 -5.21 11.61
N GLU A 14 -6.44 -3.94 11.73
CA GLU A 14 -6.79 -3.11 12.89
C GLU A 14 -7.46 -1.84 12.39
N GLU A 15 -8.40 -1.32 13.18
CA GLU A 15 -9.02 -0.04 12.90
C GLU A 15 -9.12 0.81 14.16
N VAL A 16 -8.98 2.12 13.98
CA VAL A 16 -9.09 3.12 15.05
C VAL A 16 -9.78 4.38 14.53
N GLY A 17 -10.37 5.14 15.43
CA GLY A 17 -11.06 6.37 15.07
C GLY A 17 -12.41 6.17 14.40
N SER A 18 -12.92 7.22 13.80
CA SER A 18 -14.22 7.22 13.12
C SER A 18 -14.26 8.29 12.02
N GLY A 19 -15.28 8.25 11.15
CA GLY A 19 -15.45 9.21 10.07
C GLY A 19 -14.99 8.69 8.72
N ILE A 20 -14.28 9.51 7.95
CA ILE A 20 -13.84 9.19 6.58
C ILE A 20 -12.82 8.04 6.60
N PRO A 21 -13.03 6.99 5.79
CA PRO A 21 -12.12 5.85 5.74
C PRO A 21 -10.76 6.23 5.16
N LEU A 22 -9.70 5.89 5.91
CA LEU A 22 -8.30 6.00 5.50
C LEU A 22 -7.67 4.60 5.57
N LEU A 23 -7.49 3.96 4.41
CA LEU A 23 -6.73 2.72 4.32
C LEU A 23 -5.23 3.02 4.44
N VAL A 24 -4.55 2.35 5.35
CA VAL A 24 -3.10 2.43 5.54
C VAL A 24 -2.45 1.13 5.07
N ILE A 25 -1.51 1.23 4.14
CA ILE A 25 -0.69 0.12 3.69
C ILE A 25 0.71 0.28 4.32
N PRO A 26 1.07 -0.56 5.30
CA PRO A 26 2.38 -0.48 5.96
C PRO A 26 3.53 -0.72 4.97
N GLY A 27 4.69 -0.15 5.28
CA GLY A 27 5.93 -0.47 4.58
C GLY A 27 6.60 -1.74 5.14
N GLY A 28 7.65 -2.19 4.47
CA GLY A 28 8.40 -3.39 4.87
C GLY A 28 8.48 -4.44 3.75
N GLY A 29 8.14 -4.07 2.52
CA GLY A 29 8.07 -5.00 1.40
C GLY A 29 7.04 -6.08 1.68
N LEU A 30 7.35 -7.35 1.41
CA LEU A 30 6.45 -8.47 1.68
C LEU A 30 6.30 -8.79 3.19
N ASN A 31 7.07 -8.14 4.06
CA ASN A 31 6.93 -8.23 5.51
C ASN A 31 6.11 -7.08 6.12
N SER A 32 5.29 -6.39 5.31
CA SER A 32 4.45 -5.30 5.79
C SER A 32 3.39 -5.78 6.76
N THR A 33 3.41 -5.25 7.99
CA THR A 33 2.47 -5.59 9.07
C THR A 33 1.98 -4.35 9.79
N VAL A 34 0.81 -4.44 10.41
CA VAL A 34 0.26 -3.36 11.26
C VAL A 34 1.22 -3.04 12.40
N ALA A 35 1.75 -4.06 13.06
CA ALA A 35 2.75 -3.90 14.12
C ALA A 35 4.02 -3.17 13.64
N GLY A 36 4.39 -3.33 12.38
CA GLY A 36 5.53 -2.66 11.75
C GLY A 36 5.38 -1.14 11.67
N LEU A 37 4.16 -0.60 11.73
CA LEU A 37 3.91 0.85 11.71
C LEU A 37 4.60 1.60 12.85
N ALA A 38 4.83 0.94 13.97
CA ALA A 38 5.56 1.55 15.10
C ALA A 38 7.01 1.95 14.75
N ASN A 39 7.59 1.35 13.71
CA ASN A 39 8.96 1.60 13.27
C ASN A 39 9.04 2.58 12.08
N HIS A 40 7.91 3.15 11.65
CA HIS A 40 7.86 4.12 10.57
C HIS A 40 8.15 5.54 11.11
N PRO A 41 8.50 6.50 10.25
CA PRO A 41 8.75 7.88 10.68
C PRO A 41 7.60 8.51 11.46
N PHE A 42 6.39 8.06 11.20
CA PHE A 42 5.18 8.32 11.99
C PHE A 42 4.22 7.13 11.88
N ASN A 43 3.35 6.97 12.86
CA ASN A 43 2.30 5.94 12.84
C ASN A 43 0.95 6.56 12.44
N PRO A 44 0.43 6.30 11.22
CA PRO A 44 -0.84 6.88 10.77
C PRO A 44 -2.05 6.51 11.66
N MET A 45 -2.01 5.34 12.32
CA MET A 45 -3.07 4.93 13.25
C MET A 45 -3.17 5.87 14.44
N GLU A 46 -2.05 6.43 14.89
CA GLU A 46 -2.01 7.40 15.97
C GLU A 46 -2.29 8.84 15.49
N GLU A 47 -1.67 9.22 14.36
CA GLU A 47 -1.72 10.60 13.87
C GLU A 47 -3.11 11.01 13.36
N PHE A 48 -3.86 10.07 12.77
CA PHE A 48 -5.12 10.42 12.09
C PHE A 48 -6.39 9.90 12.76
N LYS A 49 -6.31 9.09 13.84
CA LYS A 49 -7.48 8.52 14.54
C LYS A 49 -8.49 9.55 15.07
N GLY A 50 -8.07 10.79 15.29
CA GLY A 50 -8.96 11.85 15.75
C GLY A 50 -9.88 12.44 14.66
N GLN A 51 -9.61 12.15 13.36
CA GLN A 51 -10.32 12.75 12.22
C GLN A 51 -10.77 11.72 11.18
N TYR A 52 -10.22 10.53 11.20
CA TYR A 52 -10.44 9.48 10.19
C TYR A 52 -10.73 8.13 10.87
N ARG A 53 -11.51 7.29 10.17
CA ARG A 53 -11.56 5.86 10.44
C ARG A 53 -10.35 5.25 9.76
N VAL A 54 -9.28 5.04 10.51
CA VAL A 54 -8.01 4.54 10.00
C VAL A 54 -7.99 3.02 10.07
N ILE A 55 -7.77 2.37 8.93
CA ILE A 55 -7.75 0.91 8.78
C ILE A 55 -6.37 0.51 8.25
N ALA A 56 -5.69 -0.40 8.93
CA ALA A 56 -4.43 -0.97 8.47
C ALA A 56 -4.50 -2.50 8.49
N ALA A 57 -3.82 -3.16 7.55
CA ALA A 57 -3.82 -4.62 7.46
C ALA A 57 -2.41 -5.17 7.26
N ASP A 58 -2.17 -6.39 7.76
CA ASP A 58 -0.98 -7.15 7.42
C ASP A 58 -1.07 -7.63 5.98
N LEU A 59 0.02 -7.58 5.22
CA LEU A 59 0.06 -8.27 3.94
C LEU A 59 -0.06 -9.79 4.13
N ARG A 60 -0.75 -10.44 3.21
CA ARG A 60 -0.85 -11.90 3.17
C ARG A 60 0.54 -12.53 3.21
N ASN A 61 0.74 -13.47 4.12
CA ASN A 61 1.99 -14.19 4.32
C ASN A 61 3.20 -13.32 4.74
N ALA A 62 2.99 -12.12 5.27
CA ALA A 62 4.06 -11.34 5.86
C ALA A 62 4.69 -12.08 7.06
N ASN A 63 6.00 -12.11 7.16
CA ASN A 63 6.68 -12.64 8.34
C ASN A 63 6.45 -11.70 9.53
N GLY A 64 6.10 -12.28 10.67
CA GLY A 64 5.72 -11.52 11.87
C GLY A 64 4.28 -10.98 11.83
N GLY A 65 3.54 -11.18 10.72
CA GLY A 65 2.14 -10.84 10.60
C GLY A 65 1.21 -12.03 10.89
N GLN A 66 -0.10 -11.74 10.92
CA GLN A 66 -1.14 -12.72 11.20
C GLN A 66 -1.98 -13.08 9.96
N SER A 67 -1.71 -12.43 8.82
CA SER A 67 -2.39 -12.70 7.55
C SER A 67 -1.83 -13.92 6.85
N SER A 68 -2.70 -14.73 6.27
CA SER A 68 -2.33 -15.95 5.55
C SER A 68 -3.22 -16.19 4.33
N GLY A 69 -2.73 -17.03 3.42
CA GLY A 69 -3.48 -17.42 2.23
C GLY A 69 -2.60 -18.09 1.19
N PRO A 70 -3.15 -18.45 0.03
CA PRO A 70 -2.38 -19.02 -1.06
C PRO A 70 -1.34 -18.03 -1.60
N LEU A 71 -0.25 -18.58 -2.16
CA LEU A 71 0.76 -17.80 -2.87
C LEU A 71 0.37 -17.73 -4.35
N GLU A 72 -0.19 -16.60 -4.76
CA GLU A 72 -0.72 -16.38 -6.11
C GLU A 72 0.43 -16.04 -7.09
N THR A 73 1.00 -17.04 -7.73
CA THR A 73 2.17 -16.88 -8.60
C THR A 73 1.87 -16.18 -9.92
N ASP A 74 0.63 -16.27 -10.43
CA ASP A 74 0.28 -15.73 -11.75
C ASP A 74 0.07 -14.21 -11.74
N ARG A 75 -0.46 -13.67 -10.64
CA ARG A 75 -0.87 -12.27 -10.52
C ARG A 75 -0.59 -11.68 -9.11
N PRO A 76 0.64 -11.71 -8.64
CA PRO A 76 0.98 -11.40 -7.25
C PRO A 76 0.53 -10.00 -6.79
N TRP A 77 0.76 -8.96 -7.59
CA TRP A 77 0.31 -7.60 -7.26
C TRP A 77 -1.21 -7.49 -7.17
N ASP A 78 -1.92 -8.15 -8.08
CA ASP A 78 -3.38 -8.13 -8.10
C ASP A 78 -3.98 -8.90 -6.94
N ALA A 79 -3.38 -10.03 -6.54
CA ALA A 79 -3.85 -10.82 -5.42
C ALA A 79 -3.82 -10.04 -4.11
N TYR A 80 -2.75 -9.30 -3.82
CA TYR A 80 -2.69 -8.40 -2.67
C TYR A 80 -3.67 -7.23 -2.78
N THR A 81 -3.85 -6.70 -4.00
CA THR A 81 -4.82 -5.63 -4.23
C THR A 81 -6.25 -6.12 -4.01
N ASP A 82 -6.55 -7.37 -4.38
CA ASP A 82 -7.85 -8.02 -4.09
C ASP A 82 -8.08 -8.18 -2.58
N ASP A 83 -7.04 -8.39 -1.79
CA ASP A 83 -7.14 -8.40 -0.32
C ASP A 83 -7.55 -7.03 0.22
N HIS A 84 -6.89 -5.97 -0.25
CA HIS A 84 -7.24 -4.59 0.15
C HIS A 84 -8.67 -4.23 -0.25
N ILE A 85 -9.07 -4.52 -1.50
CA ILE A 85 -10.44 -4.26 -1.99
C ILE A 85 -11.45 -5.07 -1.19
N GLY A 86 -11.17 -6.36 -0.98
CA GLY A 86 -12.04 -7.26 -0.23
C GLY A 86 -12.21 -6.86 1.23
N LEU A 87 -11.15 -6.36 1.87
CA LEU A 87 -11.24 -5.79 3.22
C LEU A 87 -12.16 -4.56 3.24
N MET A 88 -12.05 -3.65 2.27
CA MET A 88 -12.94 -2.49 2.19
C MET A 88 -14.40 -2.92 1.96
N ASP A 89 -14.63 -3.95 1.13
CA ASP A 89 -15.97 -4.51 0.91
C ASP A 89 -16.54 -5.15 2.19
N HIS A 90 -15.71 -5.92 2.91
CA HIS A 90 -16.07 -6.51 4.21
C HIS A 90 -16.50 -5.46 5.24
N LEU A 91 -15.85 -4.31 5.23
CA LEU A 91 -16.14 -3.19 6.13
C LEU A 91 -17.28 -2.28 5.62
N GLY A 92 -17.89 -2.59 4.46
CA GLY A 92 -18.95 -1.79 3.84
C GLY A 92 -18.48 -0.44 3.30
N ILE A 93 -17.19 -0.30 2.98
CA ILE A 93 -16.56 0.95 2.55
C ILE A 93 -16.50 0.99 1.02
N ARG A 94 -17.22 1.92 0.40
CA ARG A 94 -17.22 2.10 -1.05
C ARG A 94 -16.10 2.99 -1.54
N GLU A 95 -15.90 4.13 -0.88
CA GLU A 95 -14.91 5.15 -1.24
C GLU A 95 -13.99 5.38 -0.04
N PHE A 96 -12.71 5.51 -0.30
CA PHE A 96 -11.71 5.68 0.74
C PHE A 96 -10.49 6.45 0.23
N ILE A 97 -9.79 7.07 1.15
CA ILE A 97 -8.44 7.60 0.92
C ILE A 97 -7.44 6.49 1.26
N VAL A 98 -6.31 6.46 0.58
CA VAL A 98 -5.25 5.49 0.88
C VAL A 98 -3.93 6.19 1.17
N LEU A 99 -3.22 5.74 2.22
CA LEU A 99 -1.86 6.15 2.55
C LEU A 99 -0.98 4.91 2.58
N GLY A 100 0.13 4.91 1.84
CA GLY A 100 1.01 3.77 1.78
C GLY A 100 2.48 4.14 1.88
N PHE A 101 3.21 3.36 2.68
CA PHE A 101 4.66 3.45 2.79
C PHE A 101 5.33 2.44 1.85
N CYS A 102 6.47 2.81 1.25
CA CYS A 102 7.33 1.89 0.53
C CYS A 102 6.56 1.11 -0.55
N ILE A 103 6.37 -0.21 -0.38
CA ILE A 103 5.56 -1.08 -1.26
C ILE A 103 4.10 -0.61 -1.40
N GLY A 104 3.62 0.17 -0.44
CA GLY A 104 2.30 0.79 -0.50
C GLY A 104 2.12 1.72 -1.70
N GLY A 105 3.19 2.35 -2.22
CA GLY A 105 3.14 3.17 -3.42
C GLY A 105 2.65 2.39 -4.65
N PRO A 106 3.33 1.31 -5.08
CA PRO A 106 2.83 0.40 -6.13
C PRO A 106 1.44 -0.15 -5.88
N PHE A 107 1.07 -0.49 -4.64
CA PHE A 107 -0.29 -0.96 -4.32
C PHE A 107 -1.35 0.14 -4.49
N ILE A 108 -1.06 1.39 -4.14
CA ILE A 108 -1.97 2.52 -4.37
C ILE A 108 -2.27 2.66 -5.86
N TRP A 109 -1.25 2.62 -6.71
CA TRP A 109 -1.43 2.66 -8.15
C TRP A 109 -2.27 1.50 -8.67
N ASN A 110 -2.04 0.30 -8.16
CA ASN A 110 -2.82 -0.86 -8.56
C ASN A 110 -4.27 -0.80 -8.05
N LEU A 111 -4.51 -0.25 -6.85
CA LEU A 111 -5.85 0.01 -6.32
C LEU A 111 -6.62 1.00 -7.21
N ILE A 112 -6.01 2.12 -7.61
CA ILE A 112 -6.64 3.10 -8.50
C ILE A 112 -7.01 2.47 -9.85
N LYS A 113 -6.12 1.62 -10.40
CA LYS A 113 -6.34 0.91 -11.64
C LYS A 113 -7.48 -0.11 -11.55
N ARG A 114 -7.54 -0.89 -10.48
CA ARG A 114 -8.44 -2.04 -10.36
C ARG A 114 -9.79 -1.71 -9.71
N ALA A 115 -9.83 -0.64 -8.92
CA ALA A 115 -11.04 -0.16 -8.27
C ALA A 115 -11.31 1.32 -8.64
N PRO A 116 -11.56 1.61 -9.93
CA PRO A 116 -11.76 2.98 -10.39
C PRO A 116 -12.92 3.65 -9.66
N GLY A 117 -12.71 4.89 -9.23
CA GLY A 117 -13.70 5.66 -8.48
C GLY A 117 -13.81 5.33 -7.00
N ARG A 118 -13.12 4.29 -6.49
CA ARG A 118 -13.12 3.97 -5.05
C ARG A 118 -12.02 4.67 -4.28
N VAL A 119 -10.83 4.82 -4.87
CA VAL A 119 -9.72 5.58 -4.27
C VAL A 119 -9.90 7.05 -4.62
N VAL A 120 -10.32 7.86 -3.65
CA VAL A 120 -10.62 9.28 -3.86
C VAL A 120 -9.36 10.15 -3.78
N ALA A 121 -8.36 9.73 -3.05
CA ALA A 121 -7.02 10.34 -3.01
C ALA A 121 -5.98 9.33 -2.50
N GLY A 122 -4.72 9.53 -2.89
CA GLY A 122 -3.59 8.67 -2.48
C GLY A 122 -2.42 9.46 -1.90
N VAL A 123 -1.84 8.96 -0.80
CA VAL A 123 -0.60 9.50 -0.22
C VAL A 123 0.50 8.44 -0.34
N LEU A 124 1.49 8.72 -1.17
CA LEU A 124 2.62 7.84 -1.45
C LEU A 124 3.82 8.28 -0.59
N THR A 125 4.04 7.59 0.50
CA THR A 125 5.10 7.91 1.47
C THR A 125 6.33 7.06 1.16
N GLN A 126 7.43 7.68 0.73
CA GLN A 126 8.65 6.99 0.30
C GLN A 126 8.36 5.80 -0.65
N PRO A 127 7.67 6.01 -1.79
CA PRO A 127 7.18 4.92 -2.61
C PRO A 127 8.31 4.09 -3.21
N SER A 128 8.11 2.77 -3.24
CA SER A 128 9.00 1.87 -3.97
C SER A 128 8.89 2.10 -5.47
N GLY A 129 10.02 1.92 -6.16
CA GLY A 129 10.09 2.03 -7.61
C GLY A 129 11.28 1.25 -8.18
N PHE A 130 11.22 0.95 -9.47
CA PHE A 130 12.30 0.27 -10.17
C PHE A 130 13.53 1.16 -10.31
N ARG A 131 14.70 0.63 -10.00
CA ARG A 131 16.00 1.30 -10.16
C ARG A 131 16.82 0.53 -11.21
N PRO A 132 17.03 1.07 -12.43
CA PRO A 132 17.75 0.36 -13.49
C PRO A 132 19.18 -0.07 -13.11
N THR A 133 19.85 0.69 -12.23
CA THR A 133 21.19 0.34 -11.73
C THR A 133 21.20 -0.79 -10.70
N MET A 134 20.05 -1.19 -10.20
CA MET A 134 19.87 -2.27 -9.22
C MET A 134 18.62 -3.11 -9.57
N PRO A 135 18.56 -3.72 -10.77
CA PRO A 135 17.33 -4.30 -11.32
C PRO A 135 16.79 -5.46 -10.47
N ASP A 136 17.65 -6.16 -9.77
CA ASP A 136 17.31 -7.33 -8.97
C ASP A 136 17.08 -7.03 -7.48
N LEU A 137 17.13 -5.77 -7.06
CA LEU A 137 17.11 -5.39 -5.65
C LEU A 137 15.97 -6.06 -4.87
N PHE A 138 14.74 -5.91 -5.36
CA PHE A 138 13.55 -6.43 -4.67
C PHE A 138 13.49 -7.95 -4.68
N TYR A 139 13.84 -8.56 -5.81
CA TYR A 139 13.93 -10.03 -5.91
C TYR A 139 14.94 -10.57 -4.90
N GLN A 140 16.16 -10.05 -4.89
CA GLN A 140 17.25 -10.52 -4.03
C GLN A 140 16.94 -10.31 -2.54
N ASN A 141 16.36 -9.17 -2.18
CA ASN A 141 16.01 -8.91 -0.79
C ASN A 141 14.91 -9.87 -0.29
N ASN A 142 13.92 -10.17 -1.12
CA ASN A 142 12.82 -11.04 -0.72
C ASN A 142 13.17 -12.52 -0.77
N ILE A 143 13.93 -12.98 -1.77
CA ILE A 143 14.34 -14.39 -1.86
C ILE A 143 15.28 -14.80 -0.72
N LYS A 144 16.06 -13.84 -0.18
CA LYS A 144 16.95 -14.08 0.96
C LYS A 144 16.33 -13.78 2.33
N GLY A 145 15.43 -12.80 2.40
CA GLY A 145 14.86 -12.32 3.66
C GLY A 145 13.45 -12.85 3.94
N TRP A 146 12.51 -12.71 2.98
CA TRP A 146 11.12 -13.10 3.18
C TRP A 146 10.86 -14.59 2.93
N ALA A 147 11.37 -15.14 1.83
CA ALA A 147 11.03 -16.48 1.37
C ALA A 147 11.45 -17.60 2.32
N PRO A 148 12.68 -17.61 2.90
CA PRO A 148 13.09 -18.69 3.80
C PRO A 148 12.18 -18.80 5.03
N ALA A 149 11.92 -17.69 5.71
CA ALA A 149 11.07 -17.68 6.91
C ALA A 149 9.60 -18.01 6.57
N LEU A 150 9.10 -17.62 5.40
CA LEU A 150 7.79 -18.05 4.93
C LEU A 150 7.74 -19.56 4.74
N CYS A 151 8.69 -20.15 4.02
CA CYS A 151 8.74 -21.60 3.75
C CYS A 151 8.95 -22.44 5.02
N GLU A 152 9.65 -21.90 6.00
CA GLU A 152 9.78 -22.54 7.31
C GLU A 152 8.43 -22.62 8.05
N ARG A 153 7.66 -21.53 8.03
CA ARG A 153 6.35 -21.43 8.68
C ARG A 153 5.25 -22.13 7.87
N ARG A 154 5.31 -22.07 6.56
CA ARG A 154 4.34 -22.60 5.60
C ARG A 154 4.95 -23.76 4.81
N ARG A 155 4.86 -24.97 5.38
CA ARG A 155 5.44 -26.19 4.79
C ARG A 155 4.81 -26.60 3.45
N ASP A 156 3.65 -26.04 3.12
CA ASP A 156 2.97 -26.18 1.83
C ASP A 156 3.54 -25.25 0.74
N ILE A 157 4.42 -24.30 1.09
CA ILE A 157 5.09 -23.39 0.17
C ILE A 157 6.56 -23.75 0.08
N THR A 158 7.04 -24.03 -1.13
CA THR A 158 8.45 -24.34 -1.39
C THR A 158 9.24 -23.10 -1.79
N MET A 159 10.56 -23.11 -1.63
CA MET A 159 11.45 -22.05 -2.11
C MET A 159 11.32 -21.84 -3.64
N ALA A 160 11.04 -22.91 -4.42
CA ALA A 160 10.81 -22.80 -5.86
C ALA A 160 9.53 -21.99 -6.16
N GLN A 161 8.44 -22.25 -5.45
CA GLN A 161 7.20 -21.48 -5.57
C GLN A 161 7.37 -20.02 -5.14
N ALA A 162 8.08 -19.79 -4.03
CA ALA A 162 8.41 -18.43 -3.58
C ALA A 162 9.28 -17.69 -4.61
N GLY A 163 10.25 -18.37 -5.22
CA GLY A 163 11.07 -17.82 -6.30
C GLY A 163 10.24 -17.47 -7.54
N ALA A 164 9.35 -18.36 -7.99
CA ALA A 164 8.45 -18.08 -9.12
C ALA A 164 7.51 -16.89 -8.87
N PHE A 165 6.97 -16.79 -7.64
CA PHE A 165 6.18 -15.66 -7.21
C PHE A 165 6.96 -14.33 -7.28
N LEU A 166 8.18 -14.32 -6.75
CA LEU A 166 9.05 -13.12 -6.75
C LEU A 166 9.50 -12.74 -8.16
N GLU A 167 9.78 -13.74 -9.03
CA GLU A 167 10.08 -13.54 -10.44
C GLU A 167 8.94 -12.79 -11.14
N LYS A 168 7.72 -13.27 -10.93
CA LYS A 168 6.52 -12.63 -11.52
C LYS A 168 6.28 -11.25 -10.95
N MET A 169 6.52 -11.06 -9.65
CA MET A 169 6.26 -9.79 -8.97
C MET A 169 7.26 -8.69 -9.36
N TYR A 170 8.54 -9.01 -9.45
CA TYR A 170 9.59 -7.98 -9.53
C TYR A 170 10.41 -7.99 -10.84
N ARG A 171 10.38 -9.08 -11.62
CA ARG A 171 11.17 -9.18 -12.85
C ARG A 171 10.34 -9.19 -14.13
N ALA A 172 9.14 -9.79 -14.11
CA ALA A 172 8.31 -9.90 -15.31
C ALA A 172 7.90 -8.53 -15.89
N ASN A 173 7.72 -7.52 -15.03
CA ASN A 173 7.41 -6.13 -15.42
C ASN A 173 8.30 -5.17 -14.60
N ALA A 174 9.60 -5.36 -14.67
CA ALA A 174 10.60 -4.58 -13.94
C ALA A 174 10.76 -3.18 -14.56
N ASP A 175 9.81 -2.30 -14.29
CA ASP A 175 9.82 -0.91 -14.77
C ASP A 175 9.05 0.00 -13.81
N PHE A 176 9.42 1.26 -13.76
CA PHE A 176 8.71 2.38 -13.14
C PHE A 176 8.21 2.05 -11.71
N VAL A 177 6.89 1.89 -11.53
CA VAL A 177 6.25 1.56 -10.24
C VAL A 177 5.68 0.13 -10.22
N PHE A 178 6.12 -0.76 -11.09
CA PHE A 178 5.77 -2.19 -11.23
C PHE A 178 4.33 -2.50 -11.66
N THR A 179 3.34 -1.71 -11.27
CA THR A 179 1.92 -2.08 -11.35
C THR A 179 1.13 -1.36 -12.43
N VAL A 180 1.59 -0.19 -12.84
CA VAL A 180 0.96 0.64 -13.86
C VAL A 180 1.99 1.23 -14.82
N THR A 181 1.53 1.58 -16.02
CA THR A 181 2.36 2.25 -17.02
C THR A 181 2.40 3.76 -16.78
N ARG A 182 3.38 4.44 -17.38
CA ARG A 182 3.46 5.90 -17.42
C ARG A 182 2.22 6.54 -18.03
N ASP A 183 1.66 5.91 -19.07
CA ASP A 183 0.44 6.42 -19.72
C ASP A 183 -0.79 6.33 -18.81
N PHE A 184 -0.90 5.27 -18.01
CA PHE A 184 -1.93 5.20 -16.98
C PHE A 184 -1.80 6.36 -15.98
N VAL A 185 -0.59 6.66 -15.50
CA VAL A 185 -0.34 7.75 -14.55
C VAL A 185 -0.66 9.11 -15.17
N ARG A 186 -0.32 9.35 -16.46
CA ARG A 186 -0.70 10.60 -17.18
C ARG A 186 -2.20 10.83 -17.28
N GLN A 187 -2.98 9.75 -17.35
CA GLN A 187 -4.43 9.81 -17.47
C GLN A 187 -5.15 9.80 -16.12
N CYS A 188 -4.44 9.48 -15.04
CA CYS A 188 -5.01 9.37 -13.70
C CYS A 188 -5.46 10.73 -13.16
N ARG A 189 -6.73 10.84 -12.79
CA ARG A 189 -7.30 12.07 -12.21
C ARG A 189 -7.38 12.05 -10.69
N THR A 190 -7.14 10.91 -10.07
CA THR A 190 -7.11 10.80 -8.61
C THR A 190 -6.00 11.70 -8.05
N PRO A 191 -6.31 12.59 -7.09
CA PRO A 191 -5.29 13.40 -6.42
C PRO A 191 -4.27 12.54 -5.70
N ILE A 192 -2.98 12.87 -5.88
CA ILE A 192 -1.85 12.12 -5.30
C ILE A 192 -0.92 13.09 -4.57
N LEU A 193 -0.58 12.77 -3.33
CA LEU A 193 0.51 13.42 -2.60
C LEU A 193 1.71 12.47 -2.53
N ILE A 194 2.89 12.95 -2.90
CA ILE A 194 4.12 12.17 -2.89
C ILE A 194 5.09 12.75 -1.86
N LEU A 195 5.54 11.92 -0.93
CA LEU A 195 6.64 12.19 -0.02
C LEU A 195 7.86 11.41 -0.52
N PRO A 196 8.77 12.01 -1.29
CA PRO A 196 9.87 11.28 -1.90
C PRO A 196 10.93 10.86 -0.89
N ASP A 197 11.74 9.88 -1.27
CA ASP A 197 12.93 9.42 -0.56
C ASP A 197 14.04 9.14 -1.57
N ASP A 198 15.28 8.92 -1.14
CA ASP A 198 16.37 8.50 -2.02
C ASP A 198 17.24 7.43 -1.37
N VAL A 199 16.67 6.26 -1.24
CA VAL A 199 17.40 5.02 -0.89
C VAL A 199 17.19 3.99 -2.02
N PRO A 200 17.98 2.90 -2.04
CA PRO A 200 17.87 1.92 -3.13
C PRO A 200 16.44 1.45 -3.46
N ALA A 201 15.61 1.21 -2.44
CA ALA A 201 14.24 0.75 -2.61
C ALA A 201 13.22 1.87 -2.92
N HIS A 202 13.57 3.13 -2.68
CA HIS A 202 12.72 4.30 -2.86
C HIS A 202 13.43 5.34 -3.74
N PRO A 203 13.57 5.09 -5.06
CA PRO A 203 14.34 5.97 -5.93
C PRO A 203 13.65 7.32 -6.11
N TYR A 204 14.33 8.40 -5.73
CA TYR A 204 13.85 9.78 -5.89
C TYR A 204 13.42 10.08 -7.33
N ALA A 205 14.20 9.62 -8.31
CA ALA A 205 13.90 9.82 -9.72
C ALA A 205 12.53 9.26 -10.12
N VAL A 206 12.15 8.07 -9.64
CA VAL A 206 10.84 7.47 -9.92
C VAL A 206 9.71 8.21 -9.22
N ALA A 207 9.92 8.65 -7.99
CA ALA A 207 8.95 9.48 -7.27
C ALA A 207 8.68 10.79 -8.00
N MET A 208 9.74 11.47 -8.48
CA MET A 208 9.62 12.73 -9.21
C MET A 208 9.08 12.52 -10.63
N GLU A 209 9.44 11.43 -11.32
CA GLU A 209 8.81 11.08 -12.60
C GLU A 209 7.31 10.88 -12.43
N THR A 210 6.90 10.17 -11.38
CA THR A 210 5.48 9.98 -11.03
C THR A 210 4.76 11.31 -10.80
N ALA A 211 5.37 12.22 -10.03
CA ALA A 211 4.83 13.56 -9.78
C ALA A 211 4.69 14.40 -11.05
N HIS A 212 5.66 14.30 -11.96
CA HIS A 212 5.63 15.01 -13.24
C HIS A 212 4.54 14.49 -14.18
N LEU A 213 4.28 13.18 -14.14
CA LEU A 213 3.30 12.55 -15.02
C LEU A 213 1.87 12.70 -14.54
N ALA A 214 1.62 12.60 -13.22
CA ALA A 214 0.28 12.62 -12.67
C ALA A 214 -0.29 14.05 -12.63
N PRO A 215 -1.43 14.32 -13.33
CA PRO A 215 -1.95 15.68 -13.49
C PRO A 215 -2.33 16.38 -12.18
N ASN A 216 -2.72 15.60 -11.17
CA ASN A 216 -3.17 16.12 -9.88
C ASN A 216 -2.21 15.70 -8.75
N ALA A 217 -0.91 15.65 -9.05
CA ALA A 217 0.11 15.34 -8.06
C ALA A 217 0.57 16.58 -7.29
N GLN A 218 0.84 16.38 -6.01
CA GLN A 218 1.57 17.30 -5.13
C GLN A 218 2.81 16.59 -4.60
N VAL A 219 3.87 17.33 -4.36
CA VAL A 219 5.11 16.81 -3.76
C VAL A 219 5.32 17.52 -2.43
N SER A 220 5.58 16.74 -1.38
CA SER A 220 5.93 17.27 -0.07
C SER A 220 7.41 17.66 -0.01
N ILE A 221 7.82 18.26 1.10
CA ILE A 221 9.22 18.65 1.32
C ILE A 221 10.14 17.42 1.17
N TYR A 222 11.38 17.68 0.77
CA TYR A 222 12.45 16.67 0.76
C TYR A 222 13.73 17.28 1.32
N PRO A 223 14.43 16.58 2.24
CA PRO A 223 14.06 15.34 2.91
C PRO A 223 12.99 15.57 4.00
N TRP A 224 11.90 14.79 4.00
CA TRP A 224 10.76 15.01 4.90
C TRP A 224 10.88 14.29 6.26
N LYS A 225 11.83 13.37 6.39
CA LYS A 225 12.03 12.52 7.59
C LYS A 225 13.43 12.63 8.22
N ALA A 226 14.17 13.70 7.89
CA ALA A 226 15.54 13.85 8.37
C ALA A 226 15.60 14.25 9.86
N ASN A 227 14.55 14.87 10.38
CA ASN A 227 14.43 15.25 11.78
C ASN A 227 12.92 15.39 12.16
N PRO A 228 12.59 15.50 13.46
CA PRO A 228 11.21 15.61 13.93
C PRO A 228 10.45 16.79 13.33
N GLU A 229 11.08 17.95 13.15
CA GLU A 229 10.45 19.15 12.61
C GLU A 229 10.00 18.93 11.15
N GLN A 230 10.82 18.26 10.34
CA GLN A 230 10.46 17.93 8.96
C GLN A 230 9.35 16.89 8.88
N ILE A 231 9.33 15.91 9.80
CA ILE A 231 8.21 14.97 9.93
C ILE A 231 6.92 15.73 10.25
N GLN A 232 6.95 16.69 11.19
CA GLN A 232 5.79 17.49 11.52
C GLN A 232 5.32 18.38 10.36
N LEU A 233 6.23 18.91 9.54
CA LEU A 233 5.88 19.64 8.31
C LEU A 233 5.20 18.71 7.29
N ALA A 234 5.74 17.53 7.10
CA ALA A 234 5.15 16.52 6.22
C ALA A 234 3.75 16.10 6.71
N LEU A 235 3.57 15.85 8.00
CA LEU A 235 2.27 15.52 8.60
C LEU A 235 1.24 16.64 8.40
N ARG A 236 1.62 17.92 8.56
CA ARG A 236 0.74 19.06 8.25
C ARG A 236 0.34 19.09 6.78
N HIS A 237 1.27 18.79 5.87
CA HIS A 237 0.97 18.71 4.43
C HIS A 237 0.01 17.54 4.15
N ILE A 238 0.28 16.35 4.70
CA ILE A 238 -0.63 15.19 4.58
C ILE A 238 -2.02 15.57 5.10
N GLY A 239 -2.12 16.11 6.32
CA GLY A 239 -3.41 16.50 6.90
C GLY A 239 -4.18 17.53 6.06
N THR A 240 -3.48 18.51 5.45
CA THR A 240 -4.10 19.47 4.53
C THR A 240 -4.58 18.80 3.25
N PHE A 241 -3.76 17.93 2.66
CA PHE A 241 -4.12 17.18 1.46
C PHE A 241 -5.32 16.26 1.71
N LEU A 242 -5.33 15.52 2.82
CA LEU A 242 -6.44 14.64 3.20
C LEU A 242 -7.74 15.42 3.35
N ARG A 243 -7.74 16.58 4.04
CA ARG A 243 -8.94 17.43 4.19
C ARG A 243 -9.45 18.00 2.88
N ALA A 244 -8.55 18.38 1.98
CA ALA A 244 -8.91 18.93 0.67
C ALA A 244 -9.51 17.91 -0.31
N ASN A 245 -9.29 16.62 -0.06
CA ASN A 245 -9.68 15.53 -0.96
C ASN A 245 -10.61 14.51 -0.27
N GLN A 246 -11.41 14.95 0.67
CA GLN A 246 -12.40 14.09 1.32
C GLN A 246 -13.52 13.73 0.34
N PRO A 247 -14.02 12.47 0.34
CA PRO A 247 -15.23 12.13 -0.37
C PRO A 247 -16.38 12.99 0.16
N ALA A 248 -17.28 13.43 -0.73
CA ALA A 248 -18.52 14.06 -0.30
C ALA A 248 -19.23 13.09 0.67
N LEU A 249 -19.59 13.55 1.86
CA LEU A 249 -20.32 12.75 2.85
C LEU A 249 -21.67 12.35 2.28
N GLN A 250 -21.69 11.32 1.45
CA GLN A 250 -22.91 10.60 1.16
C GLN A 250 -23.23 9.77 2.40
N ALA A 251 -24.45 9.96 2.93
CA ALA A 251 -24.95 9.11 4.00
C ALA A 251 -24.68 7.65 3.60
N GLN A 252 -23.83 6.97 4.36
CA GLN A 252 -23.50 5.57 4.14
C GLN A 252 -24.79 4.77 4.35
N GLN A 253 -25.52 4.48 3.28
CA GLN A 253 -26.57 3.47 3.33
C GLN A 253 -25.85 2.12 3.53
N PRO A 254 -26.23 1.34 4.55
CA PRO A 254 -25.68 0.01 4.70
C PRO A 254 -25.95 -0.76 3.40
N LEU A 255 -24.89 -1.37 2.86
CA LEU A 255 -25.04 -2.37 1.78
C LEU A 255 -26.05 -3.40 2.29
N ALA A 256 -27.20 -3.47 1.64
CA ALA A 256 -28.18 -4.53 1.90
C ALA A 256 -27.42 -5.86 1.83
N ALA A 257 -27.43 -6.62 2.91
CA ALA A 257 -26.89 -7.96 2.94
C ALA A 257 -27.50 -8.71 1.74
N ALA A 258 -26.65 -9.12 0.80
CA ALA A 258 -27.05 -10.03 -0.26
C ALA A 258 -27.48 -11.32 0.44
N ALA A 259 -28.77 -11.50 0.59
CA ALA A 259 -29.38 -12.71 1.13
C ALA A 259 -29.22 -13.81 0.08
N GLN A 260 -28.74 -14.95 0.57
CA GLN A 260 -28.81 -16.32 0.04
C GLN A 260 -27.76 -16.73 -0.99
#